data_30f30a800416b3c249c9a3278f2ff849
#
_entry.id   30f30a800416b3c249c9a3278f2ff849
#
_cell.length_a   1.000
_cell.length_b   1.000
_cell.length_c   1.000
_cell.angle_alpha   90.00
_cell.angle_beta   90.00
_cell.angle_gamma   90.00
#
_symmetry.space_group_name_H-M   'P 1'
#
loop_
_entity.id
_entity.type
_entity.pdbx_description
1 polymer ?
#
loop_
_entity_poly.entity_id
_entity_poly.type
_entity_poly.pdbx_seq_one_letter_code
_entity_poly.pdbx_strand_id
1 'polypeptide(L)'
;MAQDNFKTITVWLILNGKTEEALTLLAKNYKVNVPNLKVGLPKGHKVTAYGCYTSKNKTISVLNSDILANPFVIIHEFYHHLRSKGVDKMHRGNEGNADKFALDFLQEYQAAAKKAQGII
;
A
#
# COMPACT_ATOMS: atom_id res chain seq x y z
N MET A 1 -9.86 -7.90 -18.23
CA MET A 1 -10.62 -7.14 -17.26
C MET A 1 -9.73 -6.30 -16.43
N ALA A 2 -10.13 -5.10 -16.20
CA ALA A 2 -9.31 -4.19 -15.44
C ALA A 2 -9.03 -4.70 -14.04
N GLN A 3 -9.97 -5.40 -13.43
CA GLN A 3 -9.76 -5.90 -12.10
C GLN A 3 -8.71 -6.99 -11.99
N ASP A 4 -8.49 -7.73 -13.05
CA ASP A 4 -7.51 -8.78 -13.00
C ASP A 4 -6.10 -8.25 -12.90
N ASN A 5 -5.89 -6.99 -13.28
CA ASN A 5 -4.58 -6.38 -13.25
C ASN A 5 -4.43 -5.34 -12.16
N PHE A 6 -5.47 -5.14 -11.36
CA PHE A 6 -5.49 -4.08 -10.37
C PHE A 6 -4.28 -4.12 -9.43
N LYS A 7 -4.00 -5.27 -8.84
CA LYS A 7 -2.90 -5.36 -7.88
C LYS A 7 -1.55 -5.17 -8.56
N THR A 8 -1.40 -5.76 -9.73
CA THR A 8 -0.16 -5.64 -10.50
C THR A 8 0.10 -4.18 -10.87
N ILE A 9 -0.92 -3.47 -11.34
CA ILE A 9 -0.78 -2.07 -11.72
C ILE A 9 -0.43 -1.21 -10.50
N THR A 10 -1.06 -1.49 -9.36
CA THR A 10 -0.78 -0.75 -8.14
C THR A 10 0.70 -0.87 -7.76
N VAL A 11 1.23 -2.09 -7.76
CA VAL A 11 2.64 -2.31 -7.42
C VAL A 11 3.55 -1.62 -8.44
N TRP A 12 3.22 -1.74 -9.71
CA TRP A 12 4.01 -1.13 -10.78
C TRP A 12 4.09 0.39 -10.62
N LEU A 13 2.96 1.02 -10.29
CA LEU A 13 2.92 2.46 -10.09
C LEU A 13 3.85 2.88 -8.93
N ILE A 14 3.80 2.15 -7.81
CA ILE A 14 4.64 2.48 -6.67
C ILE A 14 6.12 2.30 -7.01
N LEU A 15 6.46 1.19 -7.68
CA LEU A 15 7.85 0.94 -8.06
C LEU A 15 8.40 2.01 -8.99
N ASN A 16 7.53 2.66 -9.75
CA ASN A 16 7.95 3.68 -10.70
C ASN A 16 7.78 5.10 -10.17
N GLY A 17 7.65 5.24 -8.86
CA GLY A 17 7.58 6.55 -8.24
C GLY A 17 6.25 7.25 -8.37
N LYS A 18 5.22 6.54 -8.84
CA LYS A 18 3.89 7.11 -9.02
C LYS A 18 2.99 6.71 -7.86
N THR A 19 3.48 6.91 -6.66
CA THR A 19 2.81 6.43 -5.45
C THR A 19 1.47 7.11 -5.21
N GLU A 20 1.34 8.39 -5.50
CA GLU A 20 0.06 9.06 -5.31
C GLU A 20 -0.98 8.53 -6.28
N GLU A 21 -0.57 8.20 -7.51
CA GLU A 21 -1.49 7.59 -8.47
C GLU A 21 -1.91 6.22 -8.00
N ALA A 22 -0.99 5.47 -7.40
CA ALA A 22 -1.31 4.16 -6.84
C ALA A 22 -2.32 4.27 -5.71
N LEU A 23 -2.15 5.26 -4.83
CA LEU A 23 -3.10 5.46 -3.74
C LEU A 23 -4.47 5.85 -4.26
N THR A 24 -4.52 6.64 -5.33
CA THR A 24 -5.79 7.01 -5.95
C THR A 24 -6.48 5.77 -6.52
N LEU A 25 -5.72 4.90 -7.16
CA LEU A 25 -6.26 3.67 -7.72
C LEU A 25 -6.78 2.75 -6.61
N LEU A 26 -6.01 2.62 -5.53
CA LEU A 26 -6.42 1.82 -4.39
C LEU A 26 -7.71 2.36 -3.77
N ALA A 27 -7.75 3.67 -3.55
CA ALA A 27 -8.91 4.30 -2.93
C ALA A 27 -10.16 4.11 -3.77
N LYS A 28 -10.02 4.24 -5.07
CA LYS A 28 -11.14 4.05 -5.99
C LYS A 28 -11.63 2.61 -5.94
N ASN A 29 -10.71 1.65 -5.95
CA ASN A 29 -11.08 0.24 -5.94
C ASN A 29 -11.83 -0.14 -4.66
N TYR A 30 -11.40 0.38 -3.53
CA TYR A 30 -12.02 0.05 -2.24
C TYR A 30 -13.08 1.06 -1.80
N LYS A 31 -13.36 2.05 -2.64
CA LYS A 31 -14.40 3.06 -2.38
C LYS A 31 -14.17 3.82 -1.08
N VAL A 32 -12.96 4.27 -0.89
CA VAL A 32 -12.60 5.11 0.26
C VAL A 32 -11.91 6.37 -0.26
N ASN A 33 -11.74 7.36 0.60
CA ASN A 33 -11.02 8.57 0.23
C ASN A 33 -9.54 8.27 0.13
N VAL A 34 -8.84 9.00 -0.71
CA VAL A 34 -7.40 8.83 -0.86
C VAL A 34 -6.73 9.33 0.41
N PRO A 35 -5.88 8.52 1.04
CA PRO A 35 -5.15 8.99 2.23
C PRO A 35 -4.09 10.00 1.82
N ASN A 36 -3.70 10.84 2.77
CA ASN A 36 -2.59 11.76 2.54
C ASN A 36 -1.28 10.99 2.60
N LEU A 37 -0.28 11.48 1.90
CA LEU A 37 1.04 10.84 1.86
C LEU A 37 2.08 11.88 2.27
N LYS A 38 2.93 11.51 3.23
CA LYS A 38 3.92 12.44 3.75
C LYS A 38 5.27 11.76 3.94
N VAL A 39 6.34 12.47 3.65
CA VAL A 39 7.69 11.98 3.92
C VAL A 39 8.12 12.53 5.28
N GLY A 40 8.58 11.66 6.16
CA GLY A 40 8.96 12.01 7.52
C GLY A 40 7.97 11.42 8.51
N LEU A 41 8.46 10.64 9.46
CA LEU A 41 7.59 10.04 10.45
C LEU A 41 7.19 11.06 11.50
N PRO A 42 5.99 10.93 12.08
CA PRO A 42 5.56 11.82 13.17
C PRO A 42 6.46 11.62 14.37
N LYS A 43 6.52 12.64 15.22
CA LYS A 43 7.31 12.56 16.44
C LYS A 43 6.81 11.41 17.31
N GLY A 44 7.73 10.76 17.97
CA GLY A 44 7.40 9.65 18.87
C GLY A 44 7.40 8.29 18.23
N HIS A 45 7.54 8.20 16.92
CA HIS A 45 7.61 6.91 16.28
C HIS A 45 9.00 6.31 16.40
N LYS A 46 9.05 4.97 16.45
CA LYS A 46 10.32 4.30 16.57
C LYS A 46 11.13 4.49 15.32
N VAL A 47 12.42 4.66 15.51
CA VAL A 47 13.34 4.88 14.41
C VAL A 47 13.38 3.71 13.44
N THR A 48 13.02 2.50 13.90
CA THR A 48 13.04 1.32 13.04
C THR A 48 11.84 1.21 12.11
N ALA A 49 10.85 2.05 12.29
CA ALA A 49 9.68 1.98 11.43
C ALA A 49 10.00 2.59 10.07
N TYR A 50 9.56 1.93 9.01
CA TYR A 50 9.70 2.47 7.66
C TYR A 50 8.49 3.32 7.27
N GLY A 51 7.35 3.07 7.89
CA GLY A 51 6.16 3.86 7.63
C GLY A 51 5.16 3.72 8.75
N CYS A 52 4.16 4.58 8.74
CA CYS A 52 3.06 4.47 9.70
C CYS A 52 1.82 5.10 9.10
N TYR A 53 0.68 4.74 9.66
CA TYR A 53 -0.59 5.35 9.29
C TYR A 53 -1.18 6.04 10.51
N THR A 54 -1.57 7.30 10.35
CA THR A 54 -2.19 8.06 11.43
C THR A 54 -3.66 8.27 11.06
N SER A 55 -4.56 7.61 11.78
CA SER A 55 -5.98 7.66 11.46
C SER A 55 -6.60 9.03 11.73
N LYS A 56 -6.05 9.76 12.67
CA LYS A 56 -6.58 11.08 13.04
C LYS A 56 -6.59 12.02 11.82
N ASN A 57 -5.52 12.04 11.06
CA ASN A 57 -5.44 12.89 9.87
C ASN A 57 -5.38 12.09 8.58
N LYS A 58 -5.62 10.79 8.65
CA LYS A 58 -5.68 9.91 7.48
C LYS A 58 -4.42 10.02 6.63
N THR A 59 -3.27 9.94 7.26
CA THR A 59 -2.00 10.15 6.60
C THR A 59 -1.11 8.91 6.68
N ILE A 60 -0.56 8.53 5.54
CA ILE A 60 0.49 7.53 5.46
C ILE A 60 1.79 8.34 5.48
N SER A 61 2.65 8.07 6.45
CA SER A 61 3.95 8.72 6.56
C SER A 61 5.03 7.70 6.32
N VAL A 62 6.06 8.06 5.58
CA VAL A 62 7.17 7.16 5.30
C VAL A 62 8.47 7.76 5.82
N LEU A 63 9.41 6.89 6.18
CA LEU A 63 10.66 7.31 6.81
C LEU A 63 11.44 8.31 5.97
N ASN A 64 11.57 8.06 4.69
CA ASN A 64 12.27 8.96 3.78
C ASN A 64 11.73 8.77 2.37
N SER A 65 12.23 9.56 1.43
CA SER A 65 11.72 9.54 0.06
C SER A 65 11.93 8.22 -0.66
N ASP A 66 12.94 7.44 -0.27
CA ASP A 66 13.18 6.15 -0.91
C ASP A 66 12.03 5.20 -0.66
N ILE A 67 11.40 5.31 0.50
CA ILE A 67 10.30 4.41 0.89
C ILE A 67 9.04 4.69 0.06
N LEU A 68 8.95 5.85 -0.57
CA LEU A 68 7.81 6.14 -1.43
C LEU A 68 7.68 5.13 -2.57
N ALA A 69 8.80 4.52 -2.98
CA ALA A 69 8.79 3.53 -4.05
C ALA A 69 8.81 2.09 -3.51
N ASN A 70 8.48 1.92 -2.25
CA ASN A 70 8.45 0.60 -1.63
C ASN A 70 7.00 0.11 -1.53
N PRO A 71 6.56 -0.78 -2.43
CA PRO A 71 5.16 -1.18 -2.46
C PRO A 71 4.72 -1.92 -1.21
N PHE A 72 5.61 -2.68 -0.59
CA PHE A 72 5.22 -3.40 0.64
C PHE A 72 4.80 -2.42 1.72
N VAL A 73 5.62 -1.38 1.96
CA VAL A 73 5.33 -0.41 3.02
C VAL A 73 4.07 0.39 2.70
N ILE A 74 3.97 0.90 1.47
CA ILE A 74 2.83 1.73 1.07
C ILE A 74 1.51 0.96 1.17
N ILE A 75 1.48 -0.27 0.68
CA ILE A 75 0.26 -1.07 0.68
C ILE A 75 -0.07 -1.53 2.10
N HIS A 76 0.96 -1.87 2.90
CA HIS A 76 0.77 -2.22 4.30
C HIS A 76 0.08 -1.08 5.05
N GLU A 77 0.55 0.17 4.86
CA GLU A 77 -0.06 1.31 5.55
C GLU A 77 -1.44 1.63 4.98
N PHE A 78 -1.66 1.40 3.69
CA PHE A 78 -2.98 1.58 3.11
C PHE A 78 -4.00 0.63 3.75
N TYR A 79 -3.57 -0.58 4.13
CA TYR A 79 -4.45 -1.52 4.82
C TYR A 79 -4.99 -0.90 6.13
N HIS A 80 -4.13 -0.20 6.88
CA HIS A 80 -4.58 0.45 8.10
C HIS A 80 -5.61 1.54 7.79
N HIS A 81 -5.46 2.22 6.64
CA HIS A 81 -6.45 3.20 6.20
C HIS A 81 -7.81 2.53 5.94
N LEU A 82 -7.80 1.36 5.29
CA LEU A 82 -9.03 0.62 5.06
C LEU A 82 -9.69 0.20 6.37
N ARG A 83 -8.88 -0.25 7.32
CA ARG A 83 -9.40 -0.65 8.63
C ARG A 83 -10.05 0.54 9.35
N SER A 84 -9.43 1.70 9.26
CA SER A 84 -9.95 2.88 9.92
C SER A 84 -11.27 3.34 9.31
N LYS A 85 -11.53 2.96 8.05
CA LYS A 85 -12.77 3.30 7.37
C LYS A 85 -13.80 2.17 7.46
N GLY A 86 -13.50 1.11 8.18
CA GLY A 86 -14.45 0.03 8.37
C GLY A 86 -14.63 -0.89 7.17
N VAL A 87 -13.75 -0.79 6.19
CA VAL A 87 -13.86 -1.61 4.99
C VAL A 87 -13.58 -3.07 5.29
N ASP A 88 -12.58 -3.34 6.11
CA ASP A 88 -12.27 -4.70 6.50
C ASP A 88 -12.63 -4.90 7.96
N LYS A 89 -13.83 -5.39 8.20
CA LYS A 89 -14.30 -5.63 9.57
C LYS A 89 -14.11 -7.07 10.00
N MET A 90 -13.72 -7.92 9.09
CA MET A 90 -13.58 -9.34 9.38
C MET A 90 -12.30 -9.67 10.12
N HIS A 91 -11.29 -8.86 9.96
CA HIS A 91 -10.00 -9.11 10.57
C HIS A 91 -9.63 -8.02 11.55
N ARG A 92 -8.76 -8.34 12.48
CA ARG A 92 -8.24 -7.33 13.39
C ARG A 92 -7.23 -6.52 12.58
N GLY A 93 -7.15 -5.24 12.85
CA GLY A 93 -6.22 -4.39 12.13
C GLY A 93 -4.81 -4.49 12.68
N ASN A 94 -4.24 -5.68 12.68
CA ASN A 94 -2.90 -5.88 13.21
C ASN A 94 -1.87 -5.95 12.10
N GLU A 95 -0.61 -5.95 12.49
CA GLU A 95 0.50 -5.92 11.54
C GLU A 95 0.55 -7.19 10.68
N GLY A 96 0.19 -8.32 11.24
CA GLY A 96 0.18 -9.58 10.49
C GLY A 96 -0.80 -9.56 9.34
N ASN A 97 -1.98 -8.99 9.55
CA ASN A 97 -2.97 -8.90 8.49
C ASN A 97 -2.57 -7.85 7.45
N ALA A 98 -1.94 -6.76 7.88
CA ALA A 98 -1.43 -5.75 6.95
C ALA A 98 -0.33 -6.33 6.07
N ASP A 99 0.54 -7.16 6.66
CA ASP A 99 1.59 -7.83 5.91
C ASP A 99 1.01 -8.76 4.85
N LYS A 100 0.00 -9.55 5.21
CA LYS A 100 -0.64 -10.46 4.27
C LYS A 100 -1.29 -9.71 3.12
N PHE A 101 -1.92 -8.59 3.44
CA PHE A 101 -2.57 -7.77 2.44
C PHE A 101 -1.53 -7.26 1.43
N ALA A 102 -0.42 -6.74 1.92
CA ALA A 102 0.64 -6.22 1.05
C ALA A 102 1.30 -7.34 0.25
N LEU A 103 1.56 -8.49 0.88
CA LEU A 103 2.19 -9.61 0.19
C LEU A 103 1.33 -10.14 -0.94
N ASP A 104 0.01 -10.12 -0.79
CA ASP A 104 -0.88 -10.56 -1.83
C ASP A 104 -0.70 -9.72 -3.10
N PHE A 105 -0.57 -8.41 -2.95
CA PHE A 105 -0.31 -7.52 -4.08
C PHE A 105 1.03 -7.86 -4.74
N LEU A 106 2.06 -8.07 -3.92
CA LEU A 106 3.40 -8.37 -4.44
C LEU A 106 3.44 -9.70 -5.17
N GLN A 107 2.72 -10.70 -4.68
CA GLN A 107 2.67 -12.00 -5.31
C GLN A 107 1.99 -11.91 -6.67
N GLU A 108 0.92 -11.12 -6.78
CA GLU A 108 0.26 -10.92 -8.06
C GLU A 108 1.19 -10.25 -9.06
N TYR A 109 1.94 -9.25 -8.59
CA TYR A 109 2.89 -8.55 -9.44
C TYR A 109 3.99 -9.50 -9.91
N GLN A 110 4.55 -10.29 -9.00
CA GLN A 110 5.62 -11.21 -9.33
C GLN A 110 5.14 -12.28 -10.32
N ALA A 111 3.94 -12.77 -10.14
CA ALA A 111 3.38 -13.76 -11.06
C ALA A 111 3.20 -13.17 -12.46
N ALA A 112 2.72 -11.94 -12.54
CA ALA A 112 2.55 -11.27 -13.82
C ALA A 112 3.89 -11.00 -14.51
N ALA A 113 4.89 -10.55 -13.74
CA ALA A 113 6.21 -10.26 -14.28
C ALA A 113 6.88 -11.54 -14.77
N LYS A 114 6.74 -12.62 -14.02
CA LYS A 114 7.32 -13.90 -14.39
C LYS A 114 6.67 -14.44 -15.64
N LYS A 115 5.36 -14.30 -15.75
CA LYS A 115 4.63 -14.74 -16.92
C LYS A 115 5.06 -13.94 -18.14
N ALA A 116 5.26 -12.66 -18.01
CA ALA A 116 5.66 -11.81 -19.11
C ALA A 116 7.08 -12.13 -19.59
N GLN A 117 7.98 -12.49 -18.66
CA GLN A 117 9.34 -12.82 -19.04
C GLN A 117 9.46 -14.24 -19.52
N GLY A 118 8.74 -15.09 -18.88
CA GLY A 118 8.98 -16.50 -19.05
C GLY A 118 8.14 -17.14 -20.00
N ILE A 119 7.75 -16.49 -20.93
CA ILE A 119 7.00 -17.09 -21.83
C ILE A 119 7.55 -18.24 -22.38
N ILE A 120 8.63 -18.52 -22.14
CA ILE A 120 9.19 -19.67 -22.62
C ILE A 120 8.50 -20.82 -22.24
#